data_a24dbd5c7f68ca222762d9954e6e632a
#
_entry.id   a24dbd5c7f68ca222762d9954e6e632a
#
_cell.length_a   1.000
_cell.length_b   1.000
_cell.length_c   1.000
_cell.angle_alpha   90.00
_cell.angle_beta   90.00
_cell.angle_gamma   90.00
#
_symmetry.space_group_name_H-M   'P 1'
#
loop_
_entity.id
_entity.type
_entity.pdbx_description
1 polymer ?
#
loop_
_entity_poly.entity_id
_entity_poly.type
_entity_poly.pdbx_seq_one_letter_code
_entity_poly.pdbx_strand_id
1 'polypeptide(L)'
;MKMTYDEARQYIKEASKAGIRPGLSCMRELCRRLENPQDDLKIIHIAGTNGKGSTAAYLSSIFGVNGYLTGRYVSPTVFCYEECIQYEDMDGVHYIDKDLLTELIGDCLLYTSPS
;
A
#
# COMPACT_ATOMS: atom_id res chain seq x y z
N MET A 1 15.71 -10.74 -9.82
CA MET A 1 16.18 -11.27 -8.55
C MET A 1 15.00 -11.55 -7.64
N LYS A 2 14.94 -12.74 -7.12
CA LYS A 2 13.78 -13.14 -6.32
C LYS A 2 14.05 -12.87 -4.84
N MET A 3 13.26 -12.00 -4.25
CA MET A 3 13.35 -11.61 -2.86
C MET A 3 12.40 -12.46 -2.02
N THR A 4 12.82 -12.84 -0.80
CA THR A 4 11.93 -13.50 0.14
C THR A 4 11.09 -12.46 0.90
N TYR A 5 10.00 -12.92 1.52
CA TYR A 5 9.18 -12.05 2.36
C TYR A 5 9.98 -11.42 3.50
N ASP A 6 10.83 -12.19 4.17
CA ASP A 6 11.64 -11.68 5.28
C ASP A 6 12.65 -10.64 4.80
N GLU A 7 13.24 -10.84 3.64
CA GLU A 7 14.15 -9.86 3.03
C GLU A 7 13.41 -8.56 2.68
N ALA A 8 12.21 -8.66 2.13
CA ALA A 8 11.38 -7.51 1.81
C ALA A 8 11.02 -6.71 3.07
N ARG A 9 10.61 -7.41 4.15
CA ARG A 9 10.29 -6.76 5.42
C ARG A 9 11.51 -6.08 6.04
N GLN A 10 12.67 -6.73 5.97
CA GLN A 10 13.91 -6.17 6.49
C GLN A 10 14.30 -4.91 5.71
N TYR A 11 14.14 -4.93 4.39
CA TYR A 11 14.43 -3.76 3.57
C TYR A 11 13.56 -2.56 3.98
N ILE A 12 12.26 -2.78 4.15
CA ILE A 12 11.34 -1.70 4.56
C ILE A 12 11.72 -1.17 5.94
N LYS A 13 12.08 -2.04 6.86
CA LYS A 13 12.50 -1.65 8.21
C LYS A 13 13.75 -0.77 8.17
N GLU A 14 14.73 -1.15 7.38
CA GLU A 14 15.97 -0.37 7.24
C GLU A 14 15.73 0.96 6.52
N ALA A 15 14.89 0.97 5.49
CA ALA A 15 14.53 2.19 4.79
C ALA A 15 13.84 3.18 5.72
N SER A 16 13.00 2.68 6.62
CA SER A 16 12.32 3.53 7.61
C SER A 16 13.29 4.20 8.58
N LYS A 17 14.41 3.55 8.88
CA LYS A 17 15.43 4.11 9.77
C LYS A 17 16.23 5.23 9.13
N ALA A 18 16.24 5.30 7.81
CA ALA A 18 16.96 6.35 7.09
C ALA A 18 16.34 7.74 7.25
N GLY A 19 15.15 7.81 7.85
CA GLY A 19 14.46 9.06 8.13
C GLY A 19 13.50 9.46 7.02
N ILE A 20 12.74 10.53 7.30
CA ILE A 20 11.74 11.04 6.39
C ILE A 20 12.40 12.10 5.52
N ARG A 21 12.27 11.95 4.20
CA ARG A 21 12.67 13.01 3.26
C ARG A 21 11.47 13.89 3.01
N PRO A 22 11.55 15.20 3.32
CA PRO A 22 10.42 16.10 3.08
C PRO A 22 10.15 16.27 1.58
N GLY A 23 8.89 16.42 1.22
CA GLY A 23 8.46 16.65 -0.14
C GLY A 23 8.06 15.38 -0.88
N LEU A 24 7.65 15.56 -2.12
CA LEU A 24 7.07 14.49 -2.94
C LEU A 24 7.95 14.07 -4.11
N SER A 25 9.16 14.62 -4.22
CA SER A 25 9.99 14.38 -5.41
C SER A 25 10.34 12.90 -5.61
N CYS A 26 10.68 12.19 -4.54
CA CYS A 26 10.99 10.76 -4.63
C CYS A 26 9.78 9.93 -5.01
N MET A 27 8.62 10.24 -4.42
CA MET A 27 7.37 9.53 -4.73
C MET A 27 6.92 9.81 -6.16
N ARG A 28 7.04 11.05 -6.61
CA ARG A 28 6.70 11.40 -7.99
C ARG A 28 7.58 10.67 -9.00
N GLU A 29 8.87 10.56 -8.72
CA GLU A 29 9.79 9.85 -9.59
C GLU A 29 9.47 8.35 -9.63
N LEU A 30 9.18 7.75 -8.48
CA LEU A 30 8.76 6.35 -8.42
C LEU A 30 7.48 6.13 -9.23
N CYS A 31 6.48 6.99 -9.04
CA CYS A 31 5.22 6.90 -9.79
C CYS A 31 5.48 7.02 -11.29
N ARG A 32 6.34 7.94 -11.71
CA ARG A 32 6.70 8.11 -13.11
C ARG A 32 7.31 6.83 -13.70
N ARG A 33 8.20 6.19 -12.95
CA ARG A 33 8.83 4.94 -13.39
C ARG A 33 7.85 3.78 -13.48
N LEU A 34 6.78 3.82 -12.70
CA LEU A 34 5.70 2.84 -12.73
C LEU A 34 4.56 3.25 -13.68
N GLU A 35 4.79 4.25 -14.52
CA GLU A 35 3.82 4.76 -15.51
C GLU A 35 2.61 5.44 -14.87
N ASN A 36 2.80 6.10 -13.72
CA ASN A 36 1.77 6.87 -13.02
C ASN A 36 0.47 6.09 -12.80
N PRO A 37 0.52 4.94 -12.08
CA PRO A 37 -0.69 4.13 -11.86
C PRO A 37 -1.77 4.87 -11.08
N GLN A 38 -1.42 5.87 -10.30
CA GLN A 38 -2.37 6.65 -9.52
C GLN A 38 -3.33 7.46 -10.39
N ASP A 39 -2.95 7.78 -11.63
CA ASP A 39 -3.80 8.57 -12.53
C ASP A 39 -5.00 7.77 -13.05
N ASP A 40 -4.94 6.45 -13.00
CA ASP A 40 -6.00 5.57 -13.44
C ASP A 40 -6.99 5.20 -12.32
N LEU A 41 -6.76 5.71 -11.11
CA LEU A 41 -7.54 5.35 -9.94
C LEU A 41 -8.38 6.53 -9.45
N LYS A 42 -9.55 6.19 -8.90
CA LYS A 42 -10.34 7.14 -8.11
C LYS A 42 -9.91 6.97 -6.67
N ILE A 43 -9.35 8.02 -6.08
CA ILE A 43 -8.75 7.94 -4.75
C ILE A 43 -9.49 8.83 -3.77
N ILE A 44 -9.78 8.28 -2.59
CA ILE A 44 -10.34 9.02 -1.46
C ILE A 44 -9.27 9.03 -0.36
N HIS A 45 -8.82 10.22 0.00
CA HIS A 45 -7.83 10.38 1.07
C HIS A 45 -8.54 10.71 2.38
N ILE A 46 -8.29 9.92 3.41
CA ILE A 46 -8.89 10.10 4.73
C ILE A 46 -7.78 10.48 5.70
N ALA A 47 -7.91 11.65 6.31
CA ALA A 47 -6.93 12.15 7.26
C ALA A 47 -7.63 12.59 8.54
N GLY A 48 -6.87 12.61 9.62
CA GLY A 48 -7.37 13.01 10.94
C GLY A 48 -6.64 12.29 12.05
N THR A 49 -6.95 12.67 13.30
CA THR A 49 -6.32 12.08 14.48
C THR A 49 -7.06 10.83 14.97
N ASN A 50 -8.38 10.76 14.76
CA ASN A 50 -9.21 9.65 15.21
C ASN A 50 -10.18 9.23 14.12
N GLY A 51 -10.56 7.95 14.12
CA GLY A 51 -11.61 7.44 13.26
C GLY A 51 -11.24 7.21 11.80
N LYS A 52 -9.98 7.38 11.40
CA LYS A 52 -9.55 7.18 10.01
C LYS A 52 -9.80 5.77 9.53
N GLY A 53 -9.37 4.78 10.31
CA GLY A 53 -9.54 3.38 9.96
C GLY A 53 -11.00 2.98 9.89
N SER A 54 -11.81 3.44 10.85
CA SER A 54 -13.26 3.15 10.87
C SER A 54 -13.97 3.77 9.67
N THR A 55 -13.63 5.01 9.33
CA THR A 55 -14.20 5.68 8.17
C THR A 55 -13.86 4.95 6.87
N ALA A 56 -12.61 4.54 6.72
CA ALA A 56 -12.17 3.77 5.55
C ALA A 56 -12.92 2.44 5.47
N ALA A 57 -13.09 1.75 6.60
CA ALA A 57 -13.80 0.48 6.65
C ALA A 57 -15.26 0.64 6.23
N TYR A 58 -15.96 1.66 6.73
CA TYR A 58 -17.33 1.91 6.35
C TYR A 58 -17.46 2.23 4.86
N LEU A 59 -16.62 3.10 4.34
CA LEU A 59 -16.64 3.46 2.91
C LEU A 59 -16.39 2.25 2.01
N SER A 60 -15.36 1.45 2.33
CA SER A 60 -15.05 0.30 1.50
C SER A 60 -16.15 -0.77 1.56
N SER A 61 -16.81 -0.94 2.70
CA SER A 61 -17.95 -1.85 2.83
C SER A 61 -19.13 -1.38 1.98
N ILE A 62 -19.43 -0.09 2.00
CA ILE A 62 -20.52 0.48 1.18
C ILE A 62 -20.23 0.26 -0.30
N PHE A 63 -19.01 0.54 -0.75
CA PHE A 63 -18.64 0.31 -2.14
C PHE A 63 -18.66 -1.17 -2.50
N GLY A 64 -18.17 -2.05 -1.60
CA GLY A 64 -18.13 -3.49 -1.82
C GLY A 64 -19.53 -4.08 -2.05
N VAL A 65 -20.51 -3.75 -1.18
CA VAL A 65 -21.87 -4.26 -1.34
C VAL A 65 -22.56 -3.71 -2.59
N ASN A 66 -22.08 -2.60 -3.13
CA ASN A 66 -22.59 -2.04 -4.37
C ASN A 66 -21.84 -2.57 -5.61
N GLY A 67 -21.00 -3.56 -5.45
CA GLY A 67 -20.34 -4.25 -6.56
C GLY A 67 -19.01 -3.66 -7.00
N TYR A 68 -18.47 -2.71 -6.24
CA TYR A 68 -17.15 -2.13 -6.56
C TYR A 68 -16.03 -2.92 -5.90
N LEU A 69 -14.91 -3.02 -6.59
CA LEU A 69 -13.67 -3.49 -5.99
C LEU A 69 -12.94 -2.28 -5.41
N THR A 70 -12.70 -2.30 -4.12
CA THR A 70 -12.12 -1.18 -3.39
C THR A 70 -10.84 -1.59 -2.71
N GLY A 71 -9.73 -0.94 -3.05
CA GLY A 71 -8.48 -1.10 -2.31
C GLY A 71 -8.40 -0.12 -1.15
N ARG A 72 -7.75 -0.53 -0.08
CA ARG A 72 -7.46 0.37 1.06
C ARG A 72 -6.01 0.22 1.48
N TYR A 73 -5.41 1.36 1.76
CA TYR A 73 -4.13 1.42 2.46
C TYR A 73 -4.39 1.97 3.86
N VAL A 74 -3.98 1.24 4.87
CA VAL A 74 -4.18 1.64 6.28
C VAL A 74 -2.88 1.51 7.07
N SER A 75 -2.68 2.42 8.00
CA SER A 75 -1.57 2.36 8.95
C SER A 75 -1.95 3.08 10.25
N PRO A 76 -1.41 2.66 11.39
CA PRO A 76 -0.54 1.51 11.59
C PRO A 76 -1.27 0.17 11.50
N THR A 77 -0.54 -0.93 11.33
CA THR A 77 -1.09 -2.29 11.36
C THR A 77 -1.10 -2.81 12.80
N VAL A 78 -2.02 -3.74 13.08
CA VAL A 78 -2.20 -4.28 14.44
C VAL A 78 -1.64 -5.68 14.58
N PHE A 79 -2.01 -6.60 13.69
CA PHE A 79 -1.65 -8.01 13.80
C PHE A 79 -0.53 -8.42 12.85
N CYS A 80 -0.56 -7.95 11.62
CA CYS A 80 0.44 -8.30 10.61
C CYS A 80 0.63 -7.16 9.63
N TYR A 81 1.77 -7.17 8.94
CA TYR A 81 2.11 -6.12 8.00
C TYR A 81 1.17 -6.09 6.79
N GLU A 82 0.66 -7.25 6.38
CA GLU A 82 -0.25 -7.35 5.24
C GLU A 82 -1.54 -6.56 5.43
N GLU A 83 -1.90 -6.21 6.68
CA GLU A 83 -3.06 -5.37 6.94
C GLU A 83 -2.97 -3.98 6.31
N CYS A 84 -1.77 -3.50 6.00
CA CYS A 84 -1.62 -2.16 5.43
C CYS A 84 -2.20 -2.06 4.02
N ILE A 85 -2.31 -3.17 3.29
CA ILE A 85 -2.88 -3.22 1.96
C ILE A 85 -4.01 -4.24 1.95
N GLN A 86 -5.23 -3.75 1.79
CA GLN A 86 -6.43 -4.58 1.80
C GLN A 86 -7.27 -4.26 0.59
N TYR A 87 -8.12 -5.18 0.21
CA TYR A 87 -9.15 -4.91 -0.77
C TYR A 87 -10.47 -5.51 -0.32
N GLU A 88 -11.55 -4.91 -0.76
CA GLU A 88 -12.90 -5.36 -0.42
C GLU A 88 -13.73 -5.48 -1.69
N ASP A 89 -14.45 -6.57 -1.80
CA ASP A 89 -15.38 -6.85 -2.87
C ASP A 89 -16.71 -7.31 -2.26
N MET A 90 -17.59 -7.90 -3.05
CA MET A 90 -18.89 -8.39 -2.55
C MET A 90 -18.75 -9.55 -1.56
N ASP A 91 -17.64 -10.26 -1.58
CA ASP A 91 -17.38 -11.38 -0.68
C ASP A 91 -16.75 -10.97 0.65
N GLY A 92 -16.33 -9.73 0.78
CA GLY A 92 -15.77 -9.18 2.01
C GLY A 92 -14.37 -8.63 1.87
N VAL A 93 -13.70 -8.54 3.01
CA VAL A 93 -12.35 -7.94 3.11
C VAL A 93 -11.28 -9.00 2.94
N HIS A 94 -10.27 -8.67 2.16
CA HIS A 94 -9.12 -9.53 1.91
C HIS A 94 -7.83 -8.74 2.15
N TYR A 95 -6.83 -9.40 2.72
CA TYR A 95 -5.50 -8.81 2.87
C TYR A 95 -4.66 -9.18 1.65
N ILE A 96 -3.68 -8.33 1.34
CA ILE A 96 -2.74 -8.68 0.26
C ILE A 96 -2.01 -9.98 0.60
N ASP A 97 -1.82 -10.83 -0.40
CA ASP A 97 -1.06 -12.05 -0.25
C ASP A 97 0.42 -11.73 0.00
N LYS A 98 1.06 -12.50 0.90
CA LYS A 98 2.48 -12.28 1.25
C LYS A 98 3.40 -12.38 0.04
N ASP A 99 3.15 -13.34 -0.85
CA ASP A 99 3.97 -13.54 -2.03
C ASP A 99 3.82 -12.38 -3.01
N LEU A 100 2.59 -11.89 -3.19
CA LEU A 100 2.33 -10.73 -4.03
C LEU A 100 2.96 -9.48 -3.43
N LEU A 101 2.84 -9.28 -2.12
CA LEU A 101 3.47 -8.14 -1.44
C LEU A 101 4.98 -8.15 -1.63
N THR A 102 5.60 -9.32 -1.45
CA THR A 102 7.03 -9.50 -1.64
C THR A 102 7.47 -9.16 -3.07
N GLU A 103 6.70 -9.62 -4.05
CA GLU A 103 6.96 -9.33 -5.46
C GLU A 103 6.86 -7.84 -5.76
N LEU A 104 5.84 -7.17 -5.24
CA LEU A 104 5.65 -5.73 -5.44
C LEU A 104 6.78 -4.91 -4.80
N ILE A 105 7.23 -5.29 -3.62
CA ILE A 105 8.35 -4.63 -2.97
C ILE A 105 9.62 -4.83 -3.80
N GLY A 106 9.85 -6.03 -4.30
CA GLY A 106 10.98 -6.33 -5.19
C GLY A 106 10.96 -5.49 -6.45
N ASP A 107 9.79 -5.32 -7.06
CA ASP A 107 9.62 -4.48 -8.24
C ASP A 107 9.92 -3.01 -7.94
N CYS A 108 9.46 -2.51 -6.79
CA CYS A 108 9.76 -1.14 -6.37
C CYS A 108 11.26 -0.93 -6.17
N LEU A 109 11.95 -1.91 -5.58
CA LEU A 109 13.39 -1.88 -5.41
C LEU A 109 14.13 -1.78 -6.74
N LEU A 110 13.68 -2.53 -7.73
CA LEU A 110 14.26 -2.51 -9.05
C LEU A 110 14.19 -1.12 -9.68
N TYR A 111 13.08 -0.40 -9.46
CA TYR A 111 12.88 0.94 -10.00
C TYR A 111 13.54 2.04 -9.18
N THR A 112 13.81 1.82 -7.89
CA THR A 112 14.31 2.85 -6.99
C THR A 112 15.80 2.72 -6.68
N SER A 113 16.40 1.55 -6.90
CA SER A 113 17.81 1.35 -6.64
C SER A 113 18.67 2.18 -7.61
N PRO A 114 19.69 2.87 -7.11
CA PRO A 114 20.68 3.47 -7.99
C PRO A 114 21.43 2.36 -8.70
N SER A 115 21.34 2.35 -9.97
CA SER A 115 22.06 1.37 -10.80
C SER A 115 23.45 1.87 -11.08
#